data_2afda21824642272ff81dab66490af24
#
_entry.id   2afda21824642272ff81dab66490af24
#
_cell.length_a   1.000
_cell.length_b   1.000
_cell.length_c   1.000
_cell.angle_alpha   90.00
_cell.angle_beta   90.00
_cell.angle_gamma   90.00
#
_symmetry.space_group_name_H-M   'P 1'
#
loop_
_entity.id
_entity.type
_entity.pdbx_description
1 polymer ?
#
loop_
_entity_poly.entity_id
_entity_poly.type
_entity_poly.pdbx_seq_one_letter_code
_entity_poly.pdbx_strand_id
1 'polypeptide(L)'
;MKIYDKKLAYPYFVWMVLFTVVPLFIVVYYALTDSTGSFTLDNLVTVSGYGSVFARSLLLALISTVICLIIAFPVGYFLSRLRVNKQHIMLMLVMLPMWMNFLLRTYAWMGLLSINGPVNAVLGVFGLGPYNMLNTSGAVVLGMVYNYVPYMILPLYTSMTKIDQSIVEAAQDLGASTTKTLFRVLIPMSIPGISTGITMV
;
A
#
# COMPACT_ATOMS: atom_id res chain seq x y z
N MET A 1 32.65 -11.22 22.06
CA MET A 1 31.63 -11.25 21.00
C MET A 1 31.27 -12.72 20.78
N LYS A 2 30.11 -13.19 21.36
CA LYS A 2 29.75 -14.63 21.30
C LYS A 2 29.41 -14.98 19.86
N ILE A 3 30.15 -15.94 19.34
CA ILE A 3 29.88 -16.62 18.08
C ILE A 3 28.50 -17.27 18.23
N TYR A 4 27.49 -16.68 17.63
CA TYR A 4 26.15 -17.29 17.54
C TYR A 4 26.35 -18.66 16.86
N ASP A 5 26.01 -19.72 17.59
CA ASP A 5 26.07 -21.08 17.06
C ASP A 5 25.21 -21.14 15.78
N LYS A 6 25.89 -21.31 14.65
CA LYS A 6 25.22 -21.44 13.33
C LYS A 6 24.13 -22.52 13.34
N LYS A 7 24.25 -23.48 14.29
CA LYS A 7 23.26 -24.54 14.50
C LYS A 7 21.87 -24.02 14.93
N LEU A 8 21.79 -22.90 15.64
CA LEU A 8 20.51 -22.29 16.02
C LEU A 8 19.74 -21.72 14.81
N ALA A 9 20.41 -21.46 13.69
CA ALA A 9 19.77 -20.98 12.46
C ALA A 9 19.15 -22.10 11.60
N TYR A 10 19.52 -23.39 11.82
CA TYR A 10 19.03 -24.51 11.01
C TYR A 10 17.48 -24.66 11.02
N PRO A 11 16.80 -24.62 12.17
CA PRO A 11 15.33 -24.75 12.17
C PRO A 11 14.65 -23.65 11.34
N TYR A 12 15.14 -22.41 11.43
CA TYR A 12 14.64 -21.31 10.64
C TYR A 12 14.90 -21.50 9.14
N PHE A 13 16.12 -21.96 8.78
CA PHE A 13 16.48 -22.23 7.40
C PHE A 13 15.60 -23.33 6.79
N VAL A 14 15.39 -24.43 7.52
CA VAL A 14 14.51 -25.54 7.09
C VAL A 14 13.09 -25.03 6.90
N TRP A 15 12.57 -24.24 7.83
CA TRP A 15 11.24 -23.65 7.75
C TRP A 15 11.12 -22.72 6.51
N MET A 16 12.10 -21.86 6.28
CA MET A 16 12.13 -20.97 5.12
C MET A 16 12.16 -21.75 3.80
N VAL A 17 13.00 -22.77 3.68
CA VAL A 17 13.07 -23.62 2.48
C VAL A 17 11.72 -24.31 2.25
N LEU A 18 11.14 -24.90 3.28
CA LEU A 18 9.91 -25.68 3.16
C LEU A 18 8.70 -24.80 2.81
N PHE A 19 8.58 -23.62 3.39
CA PHE A 19 7.40 -22.75 3.20
C PHE A 19 7.60 -21.66 2.14
N THR A 20 8.80 -21.40 1.68
CA THR A 20 9.07 -20.41 0.64
C THR A 20 9.57 -21.05 -0.65
N VAL A 21 10.63 -21.87 -0.56
CA VAL A 21 11.28 -22.41 -1.76
C VAL A 21 10.45 -23.51 -2.39
N VAL A 22 9.90 -24.45 -1.59
CA VAL A 22 9.10 -25.56 -2.11
C VAL A 22 7.84 -25.06 -2.86
N PRO A 23 7.02 -24.14 -2.32
CA PRO A 23 5.89 -23.60 -3.09
C PRO A 23 6.30 -22.91 -4.38
N LEU A 24 7.41 -22.19 -4.42
CA LEU A 24 7.92 -21.57 -5.65
C LEU A 24 8.30 -22.64 -6.70
N PHE A 25 8.96 -23.70 -6.28
CA PHE A 25 9.25 -24.84 -7.18
C PHE A 25 7.98 -25.50 -7.70
N ILE A 26 6.95 -25.67 -6.86
CA ILE A 26 5.66 -26.21 -7.27
C ILE A 26 5.00 -25.33 -8.32
N VAL A 27 5.02 -24.00 -8.12
CA VAL A 27 4.48 -23.05 -9.12
C VAL A 27 5.23 -23.17 -10.46
N VAL A 28 6.56 -23.21 -10.43
CA VAL A 28 7.38 -23.40 -11.66
C VAL A 28 7.06 -24.74 -12.32
N TYR A 29 6.93 -25.80 -11.53
CA TYR A 29 6.58 -27.12 -12.06
C TYR A 29 5.22 -27.09 -12.78
N TYR A 30 4.18 -26.56 -12.16
CA TYR A 30 2.85 -26.44 -12.80
C TYR A 30 2.84 -25.47 -13.97
N ALA A 31 3.67 -24.43 -13.97
CA ALA A 31 3.78 -23.50 -15.10
C ALA A 31 4.35 -24.19 -16.36
N LEU A 32 5.20 -25.20 -16.16
CA LEU A 32 5.90 -25.93 -17.23
C LEU A 32 5.32 -27.32 -17.51
N THR A 33 4.20 -27.69 -16.88
CA THR A 33 3.63 -29.05 -16.99
C THR A 33 2.16 -28.96 -17.34
N ASP A 34 1.71 -29.80 -18.28
CA ASP A 34 0.29 -29.95 -18.63
C ASP A 34 -0.45 -30.87 -17.62
N SER A 35 -1.77 -30.97 -17.74
CA SER A 35 -2.64 -31.84 -16.94
C SER A 35 -2.25 -33.32 -17.01
N THR A 36 -1.53 -33.75 -18.04
CA THR A 36 -0.99 -35.09 -18.23
C THR A 36 0.39 -35.32 -17.58
N GLY A 37 1.01 -34.28 -17.00
CA GLY A 37 2.35 -34.34 -16.43
C GLY A 37 3.48 -34.21 -17.47
N SER A 38 3.15 -33.90 -18.74
CA SER A 38 4.13 -33.71 -19.80
C SER A 38 4.65 -32.26 -19.79
N PHE A 39 5.93 -32.07 -20.13
CA PHE A 39 6.50 -30.73 -20.23
C PHE A 39 5.86 -29.94 -21.39
N THR A 40 5.35 -28.76 -21.08
CA THR A 40 4.74 -27.85 -22.07
C THR A 40 5.07 -26.40 -21.76
N LEU A 41 5.11 -25.57 -22.82
CA LEU A 41 5.20 -24.12 -22.72
C LEU A 41 3.84 -23.43 -23.00
N ASP A 42 2.79 -24.19 -23.26
CA ASP A 42 1.46 -23.66 -23.62
C ASP A 42 0.88 -22.77 -22.53
N ASN A 43 1.14 -23.11 -21.26
CA ASN A 43 0.73 -22.26 -20.13
C ASN A 43 1.35 -20.86 -20.21
N LEU A 44 2.64 -20.76 -20.60
CA LEU A 44 3.33 -19.47 -20.74
C LEU A 44 2.80 -18.69 -21.96
N VAL A 45 2.50 -19.40 -23.07
CA VAL A 45 1.89 -18.79 -24.25
C VAL A 45 0.48 -18.26 -23.91
N THR A 46 -0.30 -19.02 -23.16
CA THR A 46 -1.63 -18.60 -22.71
C THR A 46 -1.57 -17.35 -21.85
N VAL A 47 -0.57 -17.24 -20.94
CA VAL A 47 -0.35 -16.04 -20.10
C VAL A 47 -0.09 -14.80 -20.96
N SER A 48 0.59 -14.94 -22.13
CA SER A 48 0.84 -13.80 -23.01
C SER A 48 -0.44 -13.16 -23.54
N GLY A 49 -1.52 -13.91 -23.66
CA GLY A 49 -2.87 -13.42 -24.03
C GLY A 49 -3.50 -12.49 -23.00
N TYR A 50 -3.06 -12.56 -21.74
CA TYR A 50 -3.56 -11.70 -20.64
C TYR A 50 -2.79 -10.38 -20.47
N GLY A 51 -1.93 -10.01 -21.43
CA GLY A 51 -1.10 -8.79 -21.37
C GLY A 51 -1.90 -7.51 -21.12
N SER A 52 -3.09 -7.38 -21.71
CA SER A 52 -3.98 -6.23 -21.52
C SER A 52 -4.53 -6.16 -20.07
N VAL A 53 -4.87 -7.31 -19.51
CA VAL A 53 -5.36 -7.39 -18.11
C VAL A 53 -4.23 -7.02 -17.14
N PHE A 54 -3.02 -7.53 -17.39
CA PHE A 54 -1.84 -7.23 -16.60
C PHE A 54 -1.48 -5.73 -16.66
N ALA A 55 -1.47 -5.14 -17.86
CA ALA A 55 -1.23 -3.71 -18.04
C ALA A 55 -2.26 -2.85 -17.32
N ARG A 56 -3.55 -3.22 -17.38
CA ARG A 56 -4.63 -2.54 -16.65
C ARG A 56 -4.45 -2.65 -15.14
N SER A 57 -4.07 -3.82 -14.63
CA SER A 57 -3.81 -4.02 -13.19
C SER A 57 -2.66 -3.16 -12.71
N LEU A 58 -1.55 -3.09 -13.46
CA LEU A 58 -0.43 -2.21 -13.16
C LEU A 58 -0.82 -0.73 -13.16
N LEU A 59 -1.65 -0.31 -14.12
CA LEU A 59 -2.13 1.07 -14.18
C LEU A 59 -2.96 1.42 -12.93
N LEU A 60 -3.90 0.54 -12.54
CA LEU A 60 -4.73 0.75 -11.35
C LEU A 60 -3.89 0.76 -10.06
N ALA A 61 -2.90 -0.12 -9.96
CA ALA A 61 -1.95 -0.13 -8.85
C ALA A 61 -1.14 1.16 -8.78
N LEU A 62 -0.61 1.65 -9.91
CA LEU A 62 0.13 2.91 -9.98
C LEU A 62 -0.74 4.09 -9.53
N ILE A 63 -1.97 4.19 -10.05
CA ILE A 63 -2.92 5.25 -9.68
C ILE A 63 -3.20 5.20 -8.17
N SER A 64 -3.48 4.02 -7.64
CA SER A 64 -3.75 3.84 -6.21
C SER A 64 -2.55 4.23 -5.35
N THR A 65 -1.34 3.84 -5.76
CA THR A 65 -0.09 4.19 -5.06
C THR A 65 0.14 5.70 -5.03
N VAL A 66 -0.08 6.39 -6.15
CA VAL A 66 0.05 7.85 -6.23
C VAL A 66 -0.98 8.53 -5.31
N ILE A 67 -2.23 8.08 -5.31
CA ILE A 67 -3.28 8.62 -4.43
C ILE A 67 -2.92 8.35 -2.97
N CYS A 68 -2.48 7.13 -2.63
CA CYS A 68 -1.99 6.79 -1.29
C CYS A 68 -0.87 7.73 -0.85
N LEU A 69 0.11 8.00 -1.71
CA LEU A 69 1.22 8.90 -1.41
C LEU A 69 0.75 10.33 -1.15
N ILE A 70 -0.16 10.85 -1.99
CA ILE A 70 -0.71 12.20 -1.84
C ILE A 70 -1.46 12.36 -0.51
N ILE A 71 -2.21 11.33 -0.08
CA ILE A 71 -2.93 11.33 1.19
C ILE A 71 -1.98 11.09 2.37
N ALA A 72 -1.10 10.10 2.25
CA ALA A 72 -0.24 9.66 3.34
C ALA A 72 0.87 10.65 3.68
N PHE A 73 1.36 11.42 2.70
CA PHE A 73 2.45 12.37 2.91
C PHE A 73 2.08 13.48 3.93
N PRO A 74 0.98 14.24 3.75
CA PRO A 74 0.57 15.24 4.72
C PRO A 74 0.17 14.63 6.06
N VAL A 75 -0.47 13.47 6.06
CA VAL A 75 -0.85 12.76 7.31
C VAL A 75 0.39 12.30 8.07
N GLY A 76 1.37 11.68 7.39
CA GLY A 76 2.63 11.24 7.99
C GLY A 76 3.43 12.41 8.56
N TYR A 77 3.49 13.54 7.84
CA TYR A 77 4.13 14.76 8.32
C TYR A 77 3.42 15.32 9.57
N PHE A 78 2.10 15.45 9.54
CA PHE A 78 1.33 15.91 10.69
C PHE A 78 1.56 15.02 11.91
N LEU A 79 1.47 13.70 11.74
CA LEU A 79 1.70 12.72 12.81
C LEU A 79 3.12 12.84 13.39
N SER A 80 4.13 13.05 12.55
CA SER A 80 5.52 13.16 12.99
C SER A 80 5.80 14.39 13.87
N ARG A 81 4.94 15.41 13.81
CA ARG A 81 5.06 16.68 14.56
C ARG A 81 4.20 16.73 15.83
N LEU A 82 3.39 15.72 16.09
CA LEU A 82 2.60 15.63 17.31
C LEU A 82 3.49 15.29 18.53
N ARG A 83 2.97 15.56 19.73
CA ARG A 83 3.59 15.06 20.97
C ARG A 83 3.54 13.53 21.03
N VAL A 84 4.59 12.91 21.56
CA VAL A 84 4.78 11.44 21.57
C VAL A 84 3.52 10.67 22.00
N ASN A 85 2.85 11.10 23.09
CA ASN A 85 1.63 10.43 23.56
C ASN A 85 0.49 10.48 22.54
N LYS A 86 0.35 11.59 21.80
CA LYS A 86 -0.66 11.72 20.75
C LYS A 86 -0.29 10.96 19.48
N GLN A 87 1.01 10.86 19.17
CA GLN A 87 1.49 10.07 18.04
C GLN A 87 1.02 8.61 18.13
N HIS A 88 1.24 7.96 19.29
CA HIS A 88 0.85 6.56 19.48
C HIS A 88 -0.66 6.35 19.30
N ILE A 89 -1.49 7.21 19.88
CA ILE A 89 -2.94 7.09 19.74
C ILE A 89 -3.37 7.27 18.29
N MET A 90 -2.84 8.28 17.60
CA MET A 90 -3.19 8.54 16.19
C MET A 90 -2.72 7.43 15.27
N LEU A 91 -1.52 6.87 15.50
CA LEU A 91 -1.05 5.71 14.74
C LEU A 91 -1.95 4.49 14.96
N MET A 92 -2.36 4.23 16.20
CA MET A 92 -3.31 3.15 16.47
C MET A 92 -4.63 3.36 15.71
N LEU A 93 -5.17 4.59 15.68
CA LEU A 93 -6.39 4.91 14.93
C LEU A 93 -6.21 4.71 13.41
N VAL A 94 -5.06 5.09 12.85
CA VAL A 94 -4.74 4.85 11.44
C VAL A 94 -4.66 3.36 11.12
N MET A 95 -4.13 2.55 12.06
CA MET A 95 -3.98 1.10 11.87
C MET A 95 -5.25 0.31 12.17
N LEU A 96 -6.21 0.89 12.89
CA LEU A 96 -7.42 0.20 13.33
C LEU A 96 -8.19 -0.47 12.18
N PRO A 97 -8.38 0.16 11.00
CA PRO A 97 -9.01 -0.48 9.86
C PRO A 97 -8.29 -1.74 9.37
N MET A 98 -6.98 -1.85 9.57
CA MET A 98 -6.20 -3.03 9.14
C MET A 98 -6.53 -4.29 9.96
N TRP A 99 -6.97 -4.13 11.20
CA TRP A 99 -7.33 -5.25 12.07
C TRP A 99 -8.72 -5.82 11.78
N MET A 100 -9.52 -5.10 10.99
CA MET A 100 -10.80 -5.62 10.54
C MET A 100 -10.60 -6.69 9.47
N ASN A 101 -11.48 -7.70 9.48
CA ASN A 101 -11.48 -8.75 8.45
C ASN A 101 -11.63 -8.13 7.04
N PHE A 102 -10.77 -8.56 6.12
CA PHE A 102 -10.75 -8.05 4.75
C PHE A 102 -12.09 -8.24 4.01
N LEU A 103 -12.74 -9.41 4.17
CA LEU A 103 -14.02 -9.69 3.52
C LEU A 103 -15.11 -8.76 4.04
N LEU A 104 -15.21 -8.54 5.35
CA LEU A 104 -16.19 -7.63 5.93
C LEU A 104 -16.02 -6.20 5.40
N ARG A 105 -14.77 -5.72 5.28
CA ARG A 105 -14.49 -4.41 4.68
C ARG A 105 -14.94 -4.34 3.22
N THR A 106 -14.64 -5.38 2.45
CA THR A 106 -15.03 -5.43 1.04
C THR A 106 -16.54 -5.42 0.87
N TYR A 107 -17.26 -6.22 1.65
CA TYR A 107 -18.73 -6.21 1.64
C TYR A 107 -19.33 -4.88 2.10
N ALA A 108 -18.72 -4.22 3.09
CA ALA A 108 -19.14 -2.88 3.52
C ALA A 108 -19.01 -1.87 2.37
N TRP A 109 -17.88 -1.88 1.65
CA TRP A 109 -17.68 -1.04 0.46
C TRP A 109 -18.66 -1.36 -0.66
N MET A 110 -18.95 -2.64 -0.91
CA MET A 110 -19.97 -3.04 -1.88
C MET A 110 -21.35 -2.50 -1.51
N GLY A 111 -21.73 -2.56 -0.23
CA GLY A 111 -22.97 -1.98 0.26
C GLY A 111 -23.03 -0.45 0.13
N LEU A 112 -21.93 0.23 0.48
CA LEU A 112 -21.84 1.70 0.37
C LEU A 112 -21.93 2.19 -1.07
N LEU A 113 -21.30 1.49 -2.02
CA LEU A 113 -21.22 1.87 -3.44
C LEU A 113 -22.38 1.27 -4.28
N SER A 114 -23.29 0.52 -3.68
CA SER A 114 -24.43 -0.04 -4.38
C SER A 114 -25.36 1.05 -4.92
N ILE A 115 -26.17 0.71 -5.92
CA ILE A 115 -27.07 1.68 -6.58
C ILE A 115 -28.07 2.31 -5.59
N ASN A 116 -28.51 1.53 -4.60
CA ASN A 116 -29.38 1.96 -3.50
C ASN A 116 -28.58 2.28 -2.21
N GLY A 117 -27.26 2.40 -2.31
CA GLY A 117 -26.38 2.62 -1.16
C GLY A 117 -26.35 4.07 -0.70
N PRO A 118 -25.80 4.30 0.52
CA PRO A 118 -25.75 5.63 1.12
C PRO A 118 -24.99 6.65 0.28
N VAL A 119 -23.98 6.23 -0.49
CA VAL A 119 -23.23 7.16 -1.37
C VAL A 119 -24.15 7.72 -2.45
N ASN A 120 -24.95 6.89 -3.10
CA ASN A 120 -25.92 7.34 -4.09
C ASN A 120 -27.07 8.17 -3.46
N ALA A 121 -27.47 7.83 -2.23
CA ALA A 121 -28.46 8.61 -1.50
C ALA A 121 -27.97 10.05 -1.25
N VAL A 122 -26.70 10.22 -0.82
CA VAL A 122 -26.08 11.54 -0.64
C VAL A 122 -25.95 12.27 -1.96
N LEU A 123 -25.50 11.61 -3.04
CA LEU A 123 -25.42 12.21 -4.37
C LEU A 123 -26.80 12.66 -4.88
N GLY A 124 -27.83 11.89 -4.59
CA GLY A 124 -29.23 12.22 -4.93
C GLY A 124 -29.72 13.54 -4.31
N VAL A 125 -29.24 13.89 -3.10
CA VAL A 125 -29.55 15.19 -2.46
C VAL A 125 -29.01 16.36 -3.29
N PHE A 126 -27.88 16.16 -3.99
CA PHE A 126 -27.28 17.15 -4.88
C PHE A 126 -27.79 17.08 -6.33
N GLY A 127 -28.82 16.27 -6.59
CA GLY A 127 -29.36 16.06 -7.94
C GLY A 127 -28.45 15.23 -8.86
N LEU A 128 -27.49 14.49 -8.29
CA LEU A 128 -26.54 13.64 -9.01
C LEU A 128 -26.90 12.16 -8.82
N GLY A 129 -26.91 11.40 -9.92
CA GLY A 129 -27.10 9.95 -9.85
C GLY A 129 -28.55 9.48 -9.99
N PRO A 130 -28.83 8.19 -9.73
CA PRO A 130 -27.91 7.18 -9.16
C PRO A 130 -26.88 6.66 -10.16
N TYR A 131 -25.64 6.45 -9.71
CA TYR A 131 -24.56 5.92 -10.52
C TYR A 131 -24.28 4.45 -10.14
N ASN A 132 -24.07 3.61 -11.15
CA ASN A 132 -23.58 2.26 -10.92
C ASN A 132 -22.05 2.31 -10.69
N MET A 133 -21.63 2.39 -9.42
CA MET A 133 -20.22 2.51 -9.05
C MET A 133 -19.55 1.14 -8.92
N LEU A 134 -20.31 0.07 -8.68
CA LEU A 134 -19.78 -1.29 -8.54
C LEU A 134 -19.16 -1.77 -9.87
N ASN A 135 -18.12 -2.58 -9.77
CA ASN A 135 -17.37 -3.14 -10.88
C ASN A 135 -16.69 -2.09 -11.80
N THR A 136 -16.53 -0.86 -11.32
CA THR A 136 -15.79 0.19 -12.03
C THR A 136 -14.33 0.25 -11.58
N SER A 137 -13.44 0.73 -12.46
CA SER A 137 -12.04 0.98 -12.11
C SER A 137 -11.89 1.96 -10.93
N GLY A 138 -12.83 2.93 -10.82
CA GLY A 138 -12.85 3.88 -9.70
C GLY A 138 -13.14 3.21 -8.36
N ALA A 139 -14.10 2.27 -8.31
CA ALA A 139 -14.38 1.52 -7.09
C ALA A 139 -13.21 0.62 -6.67
N VAL A 140 -12.51 0.03 -7.66
CA VAL A 140 -11.29 -0.77 -7.39
C VAL A 140 -10.20 0.11 -6.79
N VAL A 141 -9.90 1.26 -7.41
CA VAL A 141 -8.90 2.21 -6.90
C VAL A 141 -9.26 2.69 -5.50
N LEU A 142 -10.52 3.04 -5.25
CA LEU A 142 -10.99 3.47 -3.93
C LEU A 142 -10.79 2.37 -2.87
N GLY A 143 -11.14 1.14 -3.19
CA GLY A 143 -10.92 -0.02 -2.32
C GLY A 143 -9.42 -0.27 -2.05
N MET A 144 -8.57 -0.15 -3.08
CA MET A 144 -7.12 -0.27 -2.95
C MET A 144 -6.56 0.85 -2.05
N VAL A 145 -6.93 2.10 -2.31
CA VAL A 145 -6.48 3.25 -1.51
C VAL A 145 -6.88 3.06 -0.04
N TYR A 146 -8.13 2.72 0.24
CA TYR A 146 -8.59 2.49 1.61
C TYR A 146 -7.79 1.39 2.33
N ASN A 147 -7.49 0.30 1.63
CA ASN A 147 -6.75 -0.82 2.21
C ASN A 147 -5.27 -0.49 2.43
N TYR A 148 -4.64 0.28 1.55
CA TYR A 148 -3.19 0.44 1.51
C TYR A 148 -2.67 1.78 2.06
N VAL A 149 -3.53 2.81 2.24
CA VAL A 149 -3.11 4.08 2.86
C VAL A 149 -2.36 3.90 4.19
N PRO A 150 -2.78 3.04 5.14
CA PRO A 150 -2.03 2.84 6.38
C PRO A 150 -0.61 2.30 6.15
N TYR A 151 -0.41 1.42 5.17
CA TYR A 151 0.90 0.88 4.80
C TYR A 151 1.83 1.94 4.22
N MET A 152 1.27 2.97 3.57
CA MET A 152 2.04 4.13 3.09
C MET A 152 2.35 5.11 4.23
N ILE A 153 1.41 5.34 5.16
CA ILE A 153 1.58 6.31 6.26
C ILE A 153 2.71 5.89 7.21
N LEU A 154 2.81 4.61 7.57
CA LEU A 154 3.78 4.12 8.55
C LEU A 154 5.25 4.39 8.19
N PRO A 155 5.75 3.99 6.99
CA PRO A 155 7.13 4.27 6.61
C PRO A 155 7.40 5.77 6.44
N LEU A 156 6.42 6.53 5.94
CA LEU A 156 6.53 7.98 5.82
C LEU A 156 6.66 8.63 7.20
N TYR A 157 5.78 8.30 8.13
CA TYR A 157 5.86 8.76 9.51
C TYR A 157 7.21 8.42 10.14
N THR A 158 7.67 7.17 10.01
CA THR A 158 8.95 6.71 10.58
C THR A 158 10.14 7.43 9.98
N SER A 159 10.10 7.77 8.70
CA SER A 159 11.14 8.55 8.05
C SER A 159 11.10 10.01 8.51
N MET A 160 9.91 10.61 8.57
CA MET A 160 9.73 12.02 8.92
C MET A 160 10.00 12.35 10.38
N THR A 161 9.79 11.39 11.30
CA THR A 161 10.15 11.57 12.73
C THR A 161 11.65 11.69 12.95
N LYS A 162 12.48 11.20 12.01
CA LYS A 162 13.94 11.32 12.06
C LYS A 162 14.46 12.67 11.54
N ILE A 163 13.60 13.45 10.89
CA ILE A 163 13.96 14.78 10.37
C ILE A 163 13.86 15.76 11.54
N ASP A 164 15.01 16.35 11.89
CA ASP A 164 15.06 17.38 12.93
C ASP A 164 14.25 18.61 12.49
N GLN A 165 13.45 19.13 13.40
CA GLN A 165 12.65 20.32 13.19
C GLN A 165 13.50 21.54 12.89
N SER A 166 14.71 21.63 13.45
CA SER A 166 15.66 22.71 13.21
C SER A 166 16.03 22.87 11.73
N ILE A 167 16.06 21.78 10.95
CA ILE A 167 16.35 21.84 9.52
C ILE A 167 15.22 22.56 8.77
N VAL A 168 13.96 22.31 9.17
CA VAL A 168 12.80 22.96 8.59
C VAL A 168 12.76 24.44 8.96
N GLU A 169 13.05 24.76 10.21
CA GLU A 169 13.11 26.14 10.71
C GLU A 169 14.25 26.92 10.04
N ALA A 170 15.44 26.36 9.96
CA ALA A 170 16.58 26.98 9.26
C ALA A 170 16.28 27.28 7.78
N ALA A 171 15.58 26.38 7.09
CA ALA A 171 15.16 26.63 5.70
C ALA A 171 14.17 27.80 5.59
N GLN A 172 13.27 27.95 6.58
CA GLN A 172 12.31 29.05 6.63
C GLN A 172 13.00 30.37 6.99
N ASP A 173 13.95 30.36 7.92
CA ASP A 173 14.75 31.53 8.30
C ASP A 173 15.58 32.07 7.13
N LEU A 174 16.01 31.17 6.23
CA LEU A 174 16.67 31.54 4.96
C LEU A 174 15.68 32.03 3.88
N GLY A 175 14.41 32.26 4.23
CA GLY A 175 13.38 32.80 3.33
C GLY A 175 12.74 31.76 2.41
N ALA A 176 12.87 30.46 2.71
CA ALA A 176 12.14 29.45 1.95
C ALA A 176 10.65 29.48 2.32
N SER A 177 9.79 29.59 1.32
CA SER A 177 8.34 29.42 1.52
C SER A 177 8.02 27.97 1.92
N THR A 178 6.86 27.77 2.57
CA THR A 178 6.40 26.43 2.98
C THR A 178 6.43 25.40 1.82
N THR A 179 6.06 25.82 0.62
CA THR A 179 6.13 24.98 -0.58
C THR A 179 7.56 24.63 -0.97
N LYS A 180 8.49 25.60 -0.90
CA LYS A 180 9.91 25.34 -1.18
C LYS A 180 10.51 24.40 -0.14
N THR A 181 10.20 24.58 1.12
CA THR A 181 10.63 23.69 2.21
C THR A 181 10.09 22.27 2.01
N LEU A 182 8.83 22.12 1.58
CA LEU A 182 8.24 20.84 1.27
C LEU A 182 9.01 20.10 0.16
N PHE A 183 9.17 20.74 -1.00
CA PHE A 183 9.76 20.08 -2.17
C PHE A 183 11.30 19.94 -2.11
N ARG A 184 11.99 20.88 -1.48
CA ARG A 184 13.48 20.90 -1.45
C ARG A 184 14.08 20.29 -0.20
N VAL A 185 13.31 20.16 0.89
CA VAL A 185 13.81 19.64 2.17
C VAL A 185 13.05 18.37 2.57
N LEU A 186 11.75 18.47 2.78
CA LEU A 186 10.96 17.36 3.35
C LEU A 186 10.87 16.17 2.42
N ILE A 187 10.53 16.37 1.14
CA ILE A 187 10.40 15.25 0.19
C ILE A 187 11.73 14.54 0.00
N PRO A 188 12.86 15.21 -0.31
CA PRO A 188 14.15 14.54 -0.45
C PRO A 188 14.60 13.78 0.79
N MET A 189 14.40 14.34 1.98
CA MET A 189 14.74 13.67 3.24
C MET A 189 13.81 12.50 3.56
N SER A 190 12.60 12.48 2.99
CA SER A 190 11.61 11.41 3.17
C SER A 190 11.70 10.31 2.09
N ILE A 191 12.62 10.38 1.12
CA ILE A 191 12.78 9.38 0.05
C ILE A 191 12.86 7.95 0.59
N PRO A 192 13.60 7.62 1.67
CA PRO A 192 13.61 6.27 2.22
C PRO A 192 12.22 5.80 2.68
N GLY A 193 11.42 6.70 3.27
CA GLY A 193 10.04 6.40 3.66
C GLY A 193 9.11 6.26 2.45
N ILE A 194 9.27 7.12 1.45
CA ILE A 194 8.49 7.08 0.20
C ILE A 194 8.76 5.78 -0.54
N SER A 195 10.02 5.39 -0.74
CA SER A 195 10.38 4.16 -1.46
C SER A 195 9.85 2.92 -0.74
N THR A 196 9.98 2.86 0.59
CA THR A 196 9.42 1.75 1.38
C THR A 196 7.89 1.71 1.29
N GLY A 197 7.23 2.87 1.38
CA GLY A 197 5.77 2.97 1.25
C GLY A 197 5.27 2.52 -0.13
N ILE A 198 5.92 2.94 -1.21
CA ILE A 198 5.60 2.49 -2.58
C ILE A 198 5.76 0.98 -2.74
N THR A 199 6.77 0.39 -2.09
CA THR A 199 7.00 -1.06 -2.16
C THR A 199 5.94 -1.86 -1.38
N MET A 200 5.33 -1.26 -0.35
CA MET A 200 4.32 -1.91 0.50
C MET A 200 2.90 -1.78 -0.05
N VAL A 201 2.63 -0.85 -0.94
CA VAL A 201 1.35 -0.58 -1.59
C VAL A 201 1.26 -1.25 -2.95
#